data_b90a5d43e4bfbe7971fb38973996e420
#
_entry.id   b90a5d43e4bfbe7971fb38973996e420
#
_cell.length_a   1.000
_cell.length_b   1.000
_cell.length_c   1.000
_cell.angle_alpha   90.00
_cell.angle_beta   90.00
_cell.angle_gamma   90.00
#
_symmetry.space_group_name_H-M   'P 1'
#
loop_
_entity.id
_entity.type
_entity.pdbx_description
1 polymer ?
#
loop_
_entity_poly.entity_id
_entity_poly.type
_entity_poly.pdbx_seq_one_letter_code
_entity_poly.pdbx_strand_id
1 'polypeptide(L)'
;MVDVEELMSKIKSGVWSTQDAFDCIKDLEQEYLQSSKTKEWREDYSLAAYFTSYGIFACSYRECVFPMIELCQKLLEDCPNSADQALYYLALMRLYFVTGFQPKIVEYGLKYVETGYADRMNLKSTYNSIVVAFTENDLFEEALYYLEKMIDVTRNDPAAEGVDFWNGDTINEIVYLDSLV
;
A
#
# COMPACT_ATOMS: atom_id res chain seq x y z
N MET A 1 -15.62 1.39 -16.55
CA MET A 1 -15.00 1.18 -15.21
C MET A 1 -14.22 -0.11 -15.22
N VAL A 2 -13.05 -0.14 -14.63
CA VAL A 2 -12.22 -1.35 -14.50
C VAL A 2 -12.99 -2.39 -13.67
N ASP A 3 -13.17 -3.59 -14.21
CA ASP A 3 -13.77 -4.71 -13.46
C ASP A 3 -12.75 -5.26 -12.46
N VAL A 4 -12.98 -4.99 -11.16
CA VAL A 4 -12.08 -5.35 -10.07
C VAL A 4 -11.94 -6.86 -9.90
N GLU A 5 -13.01 -7.63 -10.13
CA GLU A 5 -12.98 -9.11 -10.00
C GLU A 5 -12.13 -9.73 -11.11
N GLU A 6 -12.32 -9.27 -12.35
CA GLU A 6 -11.51 -9.70 -13.49
C GLU A 6 -10.04 -9.31 -13.31
N LEU A 7 -9.77 -8.06 -12.88
CA LEU A 7 -8.43 -7.56 -12.60
C LEU A 7 -7.72 -8.43 -11.56
N MET A 8 -8.38 -8.70 -10.43
CA MET A 8 -7.81 -9.54 -9.36
C MET A 8 -7.59 -10.98 -9.80
N SER A 9 -8.47 -11.52 -10.64
CA SER A 9 -8.29 -12.85 -11.23
C SER A 9 -7.05 -12.91 -12.12
N LYS A 10 -6.84 -11.91 -12.98
CA LYS A 10 -5.65 -11.80 -13.86
C LYS A 10 -4.35 -11.66 -13.04
N ILE A 11 -4.35 -10.82 -12.00
CA ILE A 11 -3.18 -10.65 -11.11
C ILE A 11 -2.84 -11.97 -10.42
N LYS A 12 -3.81 -12.64 -9.81
CA LYS A 12 -3.61 -13.91 -9.08
C LYS A 12 -3.14 -15.05 -9.98
N SER A 13 -3.60 -15.11 -11.22
CA SER A 13 -3.20 -16.13 -12.19
C SER A 13 -1.87 -15.82 -12.89
N GLY A 14 -1.28 -14.66 -12.67
CA GLY A 14 -0.02 -14.23 -13.27
C GLY A 14 -0.11 -13.92 -14.78
N VAL A 15 -1.32 -13.74 -15.32
CA VAL A 15 -1.52 -13.40 -16.73
C VAL A 15 -1.67 -11.90 -16.97
N TRP A 16 -1.73 -11.09 -15.92
CA TRP A 16 -1.78 -9.64 -16.00
C TRP A 16 -0.43 -9.08 -16.46
N SER A 17 -0.42 -8.35 -17.56
CA SER A 17 0.79 -7.82 -18.20
C SER A 17 1.00 -6.33 -17.91
N THR A 18 2.21 -5.83 -18.21
CA THR A 18 2.51 -4.38 -18.18
C THR A 18 1.57 -3.59 -19.09
N GLN A 19 1.18 -4.14 -20.25
CA GLN A 19 0.23 -3.49 -21.17
C GLN A 19 -1.17 -3.42 -20.54
N ASP A 20 -1.64 -4.48 -19.88
CA ASP A 20 -2.91 -4.44 -19.14
C ASP A 20 -2.91 -3.37 -18.06
N ALA A 21 -1.77 -3.18 -17.37
CA ALA A 21 -1.62 -2.14 -16.36
C ALA A 21 -1.74 -0.73 -16.96
N PHE A 22 -1.09 -0.46 -18.09
CA PHE A 22 -1.24 0.81 -18.80
C PHE A 22 -2.66 1.05 -19.31
N ASP A 23 -3.31 0.02 -19.83
CA ASP A 23 -4.70 0.12 -20.29
C ASP A 23 -5.64 0.43 -19.12
N CYS A 24 -5.46 -0.23 -17.96
CA CYS A 24 -6.21 0.09 -16.74
C CYS A 24 -6.01 1.54 -16.29
N ILE A 25 -4.76 2.05 -16.26
CA ILE A 25 -4.48 3.45 -15.87
C ILE A 25 -5.20 4.40 -16.82
N LYS A 26 -5.11 4.17 -18.12
CA LYS A 26 -5.75 5.01 -19.15
C LYS A 26 -7.27 5.00 -19.02
N ASP A 27 -7.86 3.83 -18.78
CA ASP A 27 -9.31 3.70 -18.57
C ASP A 27 -9.76 4.45 -17.31
N LEU A 28 -8.99 4.36 -16.21
CA LEU A 28 -9.24 5.12 -15.00
C LEU A 28 -9.16 6.62 -15.24
N GLU A 29 -8.15 7.12 -15.96
CA GLU A 29 -8.03 8.54 -16.29
C GLU A 29 -9.21 9.04 -17.13
N GLN A 30 -9.60 8.29 -18.16
CA GLN A 30 -10.73 8.66 -19.01
C GLN A 30 -12.04 8.68 -18.25
N GLU A 31 -12.27 7.68 -17.41
CA GLU A 31 -13.47 7.61 -16.58
C GLU A 31 -13.53 8.75 -15.56
N TYR A 32 -12.42 9.07 -14.92
CA TYR A 32 -12.33 10.21 -14.00
C TYR A 32 -12.74 11.54 -14.66
N LEU A 33 -12.34 11.75 -15.92
CA LEU A 33 -12.68 12.97 -16.68
C LEU A 33 -14.15 13.03 -17.10
N GLN A 34 -14.79 11.88 -17.31
CA GLN A 34 -16.15 11.78 -17.86
C GLN A 34 -17.23 11.61 -16.79
N SER A 35 -16.86 11.23 -15.59
CA SER A 35 -17.81 10.86 -14.54
C SER A 35 -18.49 12.06 -13.87
N SER A 36 -19.70 11.81 -13.34
CA SER A 36 -20.43 12.76 -12.49
C SER A 36 -19.94 12.80 -11.04
N LYS A 37 -18.96 11.97 -10.69
CA LYS A 37 -18.33 11.86 -9.37
C LYS A 37 -19.34 11.68 -8.22
N THR A 38 -20.39 10.88 -8.42
CA THR A 38 -21.33 10.49 -7.36
C THR A 38 -20.63 9.71 -6.25
N LYS A 39 -21.27 9.54 -5.10
CA LYS A 39 -20.70 8.79 -3.98
C LYS A 39 -20.41 7.34 -4.37
N GLU A 40 -21.40 6.66 -4.95
CA GLU A 40 -21.30 5.26 -5.40
C GLU A 40 -20.17 5.09 -6.42
N TRP A 41 -20.10 5.98 -7.40
CA TRP A 41 -19.01 5.98 -8.38
C TRP A 41 -17.63 6.12 -7.70
N ARG A 42 -17.50 6.99 -6.68
CA ARG A 42 -16.21 7.18 -5.99
C ARG A 42 -15.76 5.93 -5.25
N GLU A 43 -16.68 5.24 -4.57
CA GLU A 43 -16.38 4.00 -3.86
C GLU A 43 -15.85 2.93 -4.82
N ASP A 44 -16.53 2.66 -5.93
CA ASP A 44 -16.11 1.69 -6.93
C ASP A 44 -14.81 2.11 -7.63
N TYR A 45 -14.68 3.40 -7.92
CA TYR A 45 -13.50 3.95 -8.57
C TYR A 45 -12.25 3.89 -7.67
N SER A 46 -12.39 4.20 -6.38
CA SER A 46 -11.29 4.12 -5.41
C SER A 46 -10.78 2.69 -5.28
N LEU A 47 -11.68 1.72 -5.28
CA LEU A 47 -11.32 0.29 -5.28
C LEU A 47 -10.59 -0.11 -6.56
N ALA A 48 -11.08 0.32 -7.73
CA ALA A 48 -10.44 0.03 -9.01
C ALA A 48 -9.01 0.62 -9.09
N ALA A 49 -8.83 1.87 -8.66
CA ALA A 49 -7.52 2.53 -8.59
C ALA A 49 -6.59 1.81 -7.60
N TYR A 50 -7.10 1.46 -6.42
CA TYR A 50 -6.33 0.72 -5.42
C TYR A 50 -5.86 -0.65 -5.95
N PHE A 51 -6.74 -1.46 -6.54
CA PHE A 51 -6.35 -2.78 -7.04
C PHE A 51 -5.44 -2.71 -8.27
N THR A 52 -5.58 -1.70 -9.12
CA THR A 52 -4.63 -1.44 -10.20
C THR A 52 -3.23 -1.14 -9.63
N SER A 53 -3.15 -0.26 -8.62
CA SER A 53 -1.88 0.04 -7.94
C SER A 53 -1.28 -1.18 -7.24
N TYR A 54 -2.12 -2.01 -6.61
CA TYR A 54 -1.71 -3.27 -6.00
C TYR A 54 -1.12 -4.23 -7.02
N GLY A 55 -1.74 -4.38 -8.19
CA GLY A 55 -1.21 -5.22 -9.27
C GLY A 55 0.14 -4.73 -9.78
N ILE A 56 0.31 -3.41 -9.98
CA ILE A 56 1.58 -2.79 -10.37
C ILE A 56 2.67 -3.09 -9.32
N PHE A 57 2.35 -2.94 -8.04
CA PHE A 57 3.26 -3.28 -6.94
C PHE A 57 3.59 -4.78 -6.92
N ALA A 58 2.59 -5.65 -6.93
CA ALA A 58 2.76 -7.10 -6.82
C ALA A 58 3.56 -7.69 -7.98
N CYS A 59 3.37 -7.16 -9.20
CA CYS A 59 4.09 -7.59 -10.40
C CYS A 59 5.38 -6.79 -10.66
N SER A 60 5.66 -5.77 -9.84
CA SER A 60 6.84 -4.88 -9.98
C SER A 60 6.95 -4.20 -11.35
N TYR A 61 5.82 -3.74 -11.92
CA TYR A 61 5.78 -3.07 -13.22
C TYR A 61 6.24 -1.62 -13.12
N ARG A 62 7.55 -1.42 -13.10
CA ARG A 62 8.22 -0.12 -12.86
C ARG A 62 7.79 0.97 -13.82
N GLU A 63 7.53 0.64 -15.08
CA GLU A 63 7.11 1.57 -16.14
C GLU A 63 5.74 2.20 -15.85
N CYS A 64 4.86 1.47 -15.13
CA CYS A 64 3.51 1.91 -14.79
C CYS A 64 3.46 2.71 -13.48
N VAL A 65 4.54 2.73 -12.69
CA VAL A 65 4.54 3.30 -11.33
C VAL A 65 4.28 4.80 -11.35
N PHE A 66 5.04 5.57 -12.13
CA PHE A 66 4.88 7.03 -12.14
C PHE A 66 3.53 7.50 -12.70
N PRO A 67 3.01 6.98 -13.83
CA PRO A 67 1.66 7.29 -14.26
C PRO A 67 0.60 7.00 -13.19
N MET A 68 0.73 5.89 -12.48
CA MET A 68 -0.23 5.55 -11.41
C MET A 68 -0.07 6.44 -10.18
N ILE A 69 1.15 6.87 -9.82
CA ILE A 69 1.40 7.85 -8.76
C ILE A 69 0.69 9.17 -9.08
N GLU A 70 0.87 9.70 -10.28
CA GLU A 70 0.25 10.95 -10.73
C GLU A 70 -1.27 10.86 -10.65
N LEU A 71 -1.85 9.76 -11.10
CA LEU A 71 -3.30 9.52 -11.00
C LEU A 71 -3.76 9.48 -9.52
N CYS A 72 -3.10 8.71 -8.65
CA CYS A 72 -3.46 8.62 -7.24
C CYS A 72 -3.35 9.97 -6.51
N GLN A 73 -2.33 10.78 -6.81
CA GLN A 73 -2.18 12.11 -6.23
C GLN A 73 -3.31 13.04 -6.64
N LYS A 74 -3.67 13.04 -7.91
CA LYS A 74 -4.80 13.82 -8.43
C LYS A 74 -6.13 13.39 -7.81
N LEU A 75 -6.34 12.09 -7.63
CA LEU A 75 -7.53 11.56 -6.98
C LEU A 75 -7.60 11.96 -5.51
N LEU A 76 -6.46 11.97 -4.83
CA LEU A 76 -6.36 12.36 -3.43
C LEU A 76 -6.71 13.85 -3.22
N GLU A 77 -6.34 14.74 -4.13
CA GLU A 77 -6.70 16.17 -4.08
C GLU A 77 -8.21 16.39 -4.14
N ASP A 78 -8.93 15.58 -4.92
CA ASP A 78 -10.38 15.65 -5.08
C ASP A 78 -11.17 14.77 -4.08
N CYS A 79 -10.48 14.07 -3.17
CA CYS A 79 -11.09 13.06 -2.32
C CYS A 79 -11.69 13.68 -1.03
N PRO A 80 -13.03 13.65 -0.85
CA PRO A 80 -13.67 14.32 0.27
C PRO A 80 -13.73 13.49 1.57
N ASN A 81 -13.48 12.19 1.52
CA ASN A 81 -13.68 11.32 2.67
C ASN A 81 -12.41 10.52 3.04
N SER A 82 -12.28 10.20 4.35
CA SER A 82 -11.08 9.55 4.89
C SER A 82 -10.94 8.08 4.47
N ALA A 83 -12.04 7.38 4.15
CA ALA A 83 -11.98 5.98 3.74
C ALA A 83 -11.35 5.82 2.36
N ASP A 84 -11.77 6.66 1.39
CA ASP A 84 -11.15 6.65 0.05
C ASP A 84 -9.71 7.18 0.10
N GLN A 85 -9.44 8.20 0.96
CA GLN A 85 -8.08 8.69 1.19
C GLN A 85 -7.15 7.58 1.69
N ALA A 86 -7.65 6.70 2.59
CA ALA A 86 -6.88 5.56 3.08
C ALA A 86 -6.42 4.64 1.93
N LEU A 87 -7.30 4.34 0.98
CA LEU A 87 -6.95 3.53 -0.19
C LEU A 87 -5.87 4.19 -1.05
N TYR A 88 -5.96 5.50 -1.28
CA TYR A 88 -4.96 6.22 -2.07
C TYR A 88 -3.62 6.37 -1.35
N TYR A 89 -3.61 6.61 -0.02
CA TYR A 89 -2.37 6.63 0.76
C TYR A 89 -1.66 5.27 0.73
N LEU A 90 -2.42 4.18 0.89
CA LEU A 90 -1.86 2.83 0.82
C LEU A 90 -1.34 2.50 -0.60
N ALA A 91 -2.07 2.92 -1.63
CA ALA A 91 -1.63 2.79 -3.02
C ALA A 91 -0.32 3.54 -3.27
N LEU A 92 -0.24 4.82 -2.88
CA LEU A 92 0.95 5.65 -3.03
C LEU A 92 2.15 5.09 -2.28
N MET A 93 1.97 4.65 -1.03
CA MET A 93 3.04 4.01 -0.26
C MET A 93 3.63 2.81 -1.01
N ARG A 94 2.78 1.92 -1.53
CA ARG A 94 3.22 0.73 -2.27
C ARG A 94 3.92 1.07 -3.59
N LEU A 95 3.41 2.05 -4.32
CA LEU A 95 4.04 2.51 -5.56
C LEU A 95 5.42 3.13 -5.28
N TYR A 96 5.55 3.94 -4.25
CA TYR A 96 6.86 4.48 -3.85
C TYR A 96 7.80 3.39 -3.33
N PHE A 97 7.29 2.31 -2.74
CA PHE A 97 8.10 1.15 -2.38
C PHE A 97 8.76 0.51 -3.63
N VAL A 98 8.04 0.39 -4.74
CA VAL A 98 8.61 -0.11 -6.01
C VAL A 98 9.72 0.80 -6.54
N THR A 99 9.64 2.12 -6.28
CA THR A 99 10.68 3.06 -6.69
C THR A 99 11.89 3.09 -5.76
N GLY A 100 11.76 2.58 -4.54
CA GLY A 100 12.76 2.70 -3.48
C GLY A 100 12.88 4.12 -2.90
N PHE A 101 11.85 4.97 -3.02
CA PHE A 101 11.89 6.33 -2.50
C PHE A 101 11.37 6.41 -1.06
N GLN A 102 12.25 6.06 -0.10
CA GLN A 102 11.96 5.87 1.31
C GLN A 102 11.19 7.04 1.97
N PRO A 103 11.52 8.33 1.77
CA PRO A 103 10.79 9.41 2.43
C PRO A 103 9.29 9.40 2.12
N LYS A 104 8.91 9.01 0.89
CA LYS A 104 7.49 8.92 0.50
C LYS A 104 6.81 7.66 0.99
N ILE A 105 7.54 6.56 1.16
CA ILE A 105 7.02 5.36 1.81
C ILE A 105 6.59 5.69 3.24
N VAL A 106 7.46 6.35 4.01
CA VAL A 106 7.17 6.77 5.38
C VAL A 106 6.01 7.78 5.39
N GLU A 107 6.07 8.84 4.59
CA GLU A 107 5.03 9.87 4.53
C GLU A 107 3.64 9.28 4.29
N TYR A 108 3.48 8.49 3.23
CA TYR A 108 2.17 7.95 2.88
C TYR A 108 1.74 6.78 3.77
N GLY A 109 2.69 6.00 4.28
CA GLY A 109 2.42 4.96 5.26
C GLY A 109 1.85 5.54 6.56
N LEU A 110 2.43 6.62 7.08
CA LEU A 110 1.93 7.31 8.26
C LEU A 110 0.56 7.96 8.03
N LYS A 111 0.37 8.64 6.90
CA LYS A 111 -0.94 9.18 6.53
C LYS A 111 -2.02 8.09 6.46
N TYR A 112 -1.69 6.91 5.92
CA TYR A 112 -2.61 5.78 5.91
C TYR A 112 -3.00 5.35 7.32
N VAL A 113 -2.02 5.18 8.22
CA VAL A 113 -2.27 4.82 9.63
C VAL A 113 -3.16 5.88 10.33
N GLU A 114 -2.88 7.16 10.10
CA GLU A 114 -3.62 8.28 10.70
C GLU A 114 -5.10 8.36 10.27
N THR A 115 -5.45 7.79 9.13
CA THR A 115 -6.87 7.76 8.69
C THR A 115 -7.78 6.97 9.63
N GLY A 116 -7.25 6.02 10.39
CA GLY A 116 -8.00 5.10 11.24
C GLY A 116 -8.78 4.01 10.50
N TYR A 117 -8.68 3.94 9.16
CA TYR A 117 -9.33 2.92 8.32
C TYR A 117 -8.41 1.74 7.96
N ALA A 118 -7.21 1.69 8.55
CA ALA A 118 -6.26 0.62 8.30
C ALA A 118 -6.76 -0.71 8.89
N ASP A 119 -7.02 -1.71 8.04
CA ASP A 119 -7.20 -3.08 8.51
C ASP A 119 -5.87 -3.68 8.98
N ARG A 120 -5.94 -4.73 9.81
CA ARG A 120 -4.76 -5.31 10.45
C ARG A 120 -3.70 -5.81 9.47
N MET A 121 -4.12 -6.45 8.38
CA MET A 121 -3.18 -7.00 7.41
C MET A 121 -2.41 -5.89 6.71
N ASN A 122 -3.12 -4.86 6.25
CA ASN A 122 -2.51 -3.70 5.63
C ASN A 122 -1.69 -2.86 6.63
N LEU A 123 -2.14 -2.77 7.89
CA LEU A 123 -1.42 -2.07 8.96
C LEU A 123 -0.06 -2.74 9.24
N LYS A 124 -0.03 -4.08 9.38
CA LYS A 124 1.22 -4.84 9.51
C LYS A 124 2.15 -4.61 8.32
N SER A 125 1.63 -4.74 7.09
CA SER A 125 2.41 -4.51 5.86
C SER A 125 2.93 -3.07 5.77
N THR A 126 2.14 -2.09 6.22
CA THR A 126 2.54 -0.68 6.25
C THR A 126 3.68 -0.45 7.23
N TYR A 127 3.57 -0.94 8.47
CA TYR A 127 4.66 -0.82 9.45
C TYR A 127 5.93 -1.51 8.97
N ASN A 128 5.82 -2.70 8.36
CA ASN A 128 6.99 -3.36 7.76
C ASN A 128 7.67 -2.49 6.69
N SER A 129 6.89 -1.87 5.81
CA SER A 129 7.44 -0.98 4.77
C SER A 129 8.13 0.25 5.37
N ILE A 130 7.60 0.79 6.47
CA ILE A 130 8.19 1.92 7.20
C ILE A 130 9.49 1.48 7.89
N VAL A 131 9.51 0.31 8.53
CA VAL A 131 10.73 -0.26 9.16
C VAL A 131 11.83 -0.41 8.12
N VAL A 132 11.54 -1.02 6.98
CA VAL A 132 12.51 -1.16 5.88
C VAL A 132 13.05 0.20 5.43
N ALA A 133 12.16 1.18 5.23
CA ALA A 133 12.55 2.52 4.80
C ALA A 133 13.47 3.23 5.81
N PHE A 134 13.22 3.10 7.11
CA PHE A 134 14.09 3.66 8.15
C PHE A 134 15.41 2.91 8.25
N THR A 135 15.40 1.57 8.18
CA THR A 135 16.62 0.75 8.23
C THR A 135 17.55 1.07 7.06
N GLU A 136 17.01 1.24 5.84
CA GLU A 136 17.81 1.60 4.65
C GLU A 136 18.41 3.01 4.70
N ASN A 137 17.96 3.85 5.64
CA ASN A 137 18.49 5.19 5.89
C ASN A 137 19.28 5.30 7.21
N ASP A 138 19.65 4.20 7.82
CA ASP A 138 20.39 4.13 9.09
C ASP A 138 19.65 4.81 10.26
N LEU A 139 18.33 4.91 10.21
CA LEU A 139 17.46 5.48 11.25
C LEU A 139 16.90 4.36 12.14
N PHE A 140 17.78 3.72 12.89
CA PHE A 140 17.50 2.48 13.61
C PHE A 140 16.56 2.65 14.80
N GLU A 141 16.58 3.77 15.49
CA GLU A 141 15.66 4.07 16.61
C GLU A 141 14.22 4.15 16.09
N GLU A 142 14.01 4.85 14.97
CA GLU A 142 12.73 4.96 14.31
C GLU A 142 12.27 3.60 13.77
N ALA A 143 13.17 2.84 13.16
CA ALA A 143 12.88 1.49 12.68
C ALA A 143 12.41 0.59 13.83
N LEU A 144 13.11 0.60 14.97
CA LEU A 144 12.76 -0.18 16.15
C LEU A 144 11.37 0.20 16.70
N TYR A 145 11.08 1.52 16.80
CA TYR A 145 9.77 2.00 17.25
C TYR A 145 8.61 1.45 16.38
N TYR A 146 8.75 1.45 15.04
CA TYR A 146 7.70 0.94 14.17
C TYR A 146 7.67 -0.59 14.09
N LEU A 147 8.78 -1.26 14.32
CA LEU A 147 8.82 -2.71 14.49
C LEU A 147 8.02 -3.15 15.73
N GLU A 148 8.12 -2.44 16.85
CA GLU A 148 7.30 -2.67 18.05
C GLU A 148 5.80 -2.50 17.74
N LYS A 149 5.42 -1.45 16.99
CA LYS A 149 4.04 -1.26 16.53
C LYS A 149 3.54 -2.42 15.67
N MET A 150 4.36 -2.92 14.76
CA MET A 150 4.04 -4.09 13.93
C MET A 150 3.81 -5.34 14.79
N ILE A 151 4.65 -5.55 15.81
CA ILE A 151 4.53 -6.66 16.76
C ILE A 151 3.23 -6.56 17.54
N ASP A 152 2.88 -5.38 18.05
CA ASP A 152 1.64 -5.16 18.81
C ASP A 152 0.39 -5.47 17.98
N VAL A 153 0.37 -5.05 16.72
CA VAL A 153 -0.72 -5.38 15.76
C VAL A 153 -0.82 -6.89 15.57
N THR A 154 0.31 -7.58 15.50
CA THR A 154 0.37 -9.04 15.30
C THR A 154 -0.09 -9.79 16.54
N ARG A 155 0.39 -9.41 17.74
CA ARG A 155 0.02 -10.05 19.02
C ARG A 155 -1.47 -9.95 19.34
N ASN A 156 -2.09 -8.84 18.97
CA ASN A 156 -3.50 -8.58 19.23
C ASN A 156 -4.45 -9.16 18.17
N ASP A 157 -3.95 -10.06 17.31
CA ASP A 157 -4.78 -10.74 16.31
C ASP A 157 -5.45 -11.97 16.92
N PRO A 158 -6.80 -12.04 17.00
CA PRO A 158 -7.51 -13.23 17.48
C PRO A 158 -7.27 -14.49 16.63
N ALA A 159 -6.97 -14.33 15.35
CA ALA A 159 -6.59 -15.44 14.46
C ALA A 159 -5.20 -16.00 14.78
N ALA A 160 -4.50 -15.31 15.66
CA ALA A 160 -3.14 -15.62 16.09
C ALA A 160 -3.07 -16.55 17.30
N GLU A 161 -4.18 -16.91 17.92
CA GLU A 161 -4.19 -17.88 19.02
C GLU A 161 -3.63 -19.24 18.56
N GLY A 162 -2.45 -19.59 19.06
CA GLY A 162 -1.78 -20.86 18.77
C GLY A 162 -0.80 -20.84 17.58
N VAL A 163 -0.58 -19.70 16.94
CA VAL A 163 0.48 -19.55 15.92
C VAL A 163 1.73 -18.99 16.60
N ASP A 164 2.86 -19.63 16.39
CA ASP A 164 4.16 -19.09 16.81
C ASP A 164 4.53 -17.91 15.89
N PHE A 165 4.21 -16.68 16.34
CA PHE A 165 4.46 -15.44 15.58
C PHE A 165 5.93 -15.04 15.51
N TRP A 166 6.74 -15.65 16.36
CA TRP A 166 8.16 -15.44 16.42
C TRP A 166 8.87 -16.42 15.48
N ASN A 167 8.67 -16.24 14.17
CA ASN A 167 9.59 -16.91 13.26
C ASN A 167 11.00 -16.33 13.49
N GLY A 168 12.02 -17.16 13.23
CA GLY A 168 13.41 -16.78 13.46
C GLY A 168 13.80 -15.46 12.76
N ASP A 169 13.15 -15.11 11.66
CA ASP A 169 13.42 -13.89 10.90
C ASP A 169 13.02 -12.62 11.65
N THR A 170 11.82 -12.59 12.26
CA THR A 170 11.36 -11.45 13.06
C THR A 170 12.22 -11.25 14.30
N ILE A 171 12.60 -12.35 14.99
CA ILE A 171 13.50 -12.27 16.15
C ILE A 171 14.88 -11.75 15.75
N ASN A 172 15.44 -12.25 14.65
CA ASN A 172 16.74 -11.82 14.14
C ASN A 172 16.73 -10.34 13.76
N GLU A 173 15.63 -9.84 13.15
CA GLU A 173 15.50 -8.43 12.78
C GLU A 173 15.42 -7.52 14.01
N ILE A 174 14.69 -7.92 15.08
CA ILE A 174 14.66 -7.20 16.34
C ILE A 174 16.04 -7.17 16.98
N VAL A 175 16.73 -8.31 17.09
CA VAL A 175 18.07 -8.39 17.69
C VAL A 175 19.07 -7.59 16.87
N TYR A 176 18.97 -7.60 15.55
CA TYR A 176 19.82 -6.81 14.67
C TYR A 176 19.62 -5.31 14.92
N LEU A 177 18.38 -4.82 14.86
CA LEU A 177 18.08 -3.40 15.08
C LEU A 177 18.46 -2.93 16.50
N ASP A 178 18.17 -3.73 17.53
CA ASP A 178 18.56 -3.42 18.93
C ASP A 178 20.09 -3.34 19.13
N SER A 179 20.84 -4.09 18.31
CA SER A 179 22.31 -4.03 18.34
C SER A 179 22.91 -2.80 17.65
N LEU A 180 22.13 -2.05 16.88
CA LEU A 180 22.55 -0.85 16.14
C LEU A 180 22.22 0.46 16.88
N VAL A 181 21.37 0.39 17.91
CA VAL A 181 21.00 1.50 18.81
C VAL A 181 21.93 1.51 20.01
#